data_df2a98a84a68ddf43620e9808633e01e
#
_entry.id   df2a98a84a68ddf43620e9808633e01e
#
_cell.length_a   1.000
_cell.length_b   1.000
_cell.length_c   1.000
_cell.angle_alpha   90.00
_cell.angle_beta   90.00
_cell.angle_gamma   90.00
#
_symmetry.space_group_name_H-M   'P 1'
#
loop_
_entity.id
_entity.type
_entity.pdbx_description
1 polymer ?
#
loop_
_entity_poly.entity_id
_entity_poly.type
_entity_poly.pdbx_seq_one_letter_code
_entity_poly.pdbx_strand_id
1 'polypeptide(L)'
;GLAGRRDTWADDDALLAGLGDLLTALELDMPLWFRRLAAAPIDDAGAALAALTDACYAPDAIDPTAEARLRDWLAAYAARARVEGLDAAGRRARMDAINPCYVPRNWIVHEVIEATERGDRAALPALLDVLRRPYTEQPAHARLAAKRPAWARDRPGCAMLSCSS
;
A
#
# COMPACT_ATOMS: atom_id res chain seq x y z
N GLY A 1 -4.12 9.11 -6.54
CA GLY A 1 -4.37 9.92 -6.69
C GLY A 1 -5.20 11.21 -6.80
N LEU A 2 -5.03 12.15 -5.87
CA LEU A 2 -5.64 13.48 -5.97
C LEU A 2 -4.84 14.33 -6.97
N ALA A 3 -5.53 15.19 -7.75
CA ALA A 3 -4.86 16.17 -8.57
C ALA A 3 -4.46 17.37 -7.71
N GLY A 4 -3.20 17.76 -7.77
CA GLY A 4 -2.73 18.95 -7.08
C GLY A 4 -3.33 20.20 -7.69
N ARG A 5 -4.24 20.85 -6.98
CA ARG A 5 -4.85 22.16 -7.34
C ARG A 5 -4.38 23.19 -6.32
N ARG A 6 -4.02 24.40 -6.75
CA ARG A 6 -3.49 25.43 -5.82
C ARG A 6 -4.48 25.82 -4.73
N ASP A 7 -5.78 25.77 -5.03
CA ASP A 7 -6.87 26.06 -4.10
C ASP A 7 -7.12 24.98 -3.03
N THR A 8 -6.50 23.80 -3.17
CA THR A 8 -6.62 22.67 -2.23
C THR A 8 -5.32 22.26 -1.55
N TRP A 9 -4.21 22.99 -1.77
CA TRP A 9 -2.89 22.58 -1.25
C TRP A 9 -2.84 22.45 0.27
N ALA A 10 -3.46 23.37 1.00
CA ALA A 10 -3.47 23.30 2.46
C ALA A 10 -4.22 22.04 2.96
N ASP A 11 -5.33 21.69 2.33
CA ASP A 11 -6.09 20.47 2.66
C ASP A 11 -5.33 19.20 2.23
N ASP A 12 -4.66 19.25 1.08
CA ASP A 12 -3.82 18.15 0.58
C ASP A 12 -2.61 17.93 1.50
N ASP A 13 -1.97 18.99 2.00
CA ASP A 13 -0.85 18.89 2.96
C ASP A 13 -1.30 18.28 4.30
N ALA A 14 -2.48 18.67 4.81
CA ALA A 14 -3.06 18.10 6.02
C ALA A 14 -3.39 16.61 5.85
N LEU A 15 -3.96 16.23 4.70
CA LEU A 15 -4.23 14.83 4.37
C LEU A 15 -2.95 13.99 4.28
N LEU A 16 -1.89 14.53 3.68
CA LEU A 16 -0.61 13.84 3.55
C LEU A 16 0.07 13.66 4.91
N ALA A 17 0.06 14.70 5.76
CA ALA A 17 0.61 14.63 7.11
C ALA A 17 -0.16 13.60 7.96
N GLY A 18 -1.49 13.65 7.95
CA GLY A 18 -2.33 12.68 8.66
C GLY A 18 -2.14 11.25 8.17
N LEU A 19 -1.93 11.05 6.86
CA LEU A 19 -1.61 9.74 6.32
C LEU A 19 -0.26 9.23 6.81
N GLY A 20 0.77 10.08 6.86
CA GLY A 20 2.08 9.72 7.38
C GLY A 20 2.02 9.21 8.83
N ASP A 21 1.24 9.89 9.67
CA ASP A 21 0.99 9.48 11.04
C ASP A 21 0.27 8.12 11.11
N LEU A 22 -0.76 7.92 10.29
CA LEU A 22 -1.52 6.65 10.24
C LEU A 22 -0.67 5.49 9.73
N LEU A 23 0.15 5.69 8.70
CA LEU A 23 1.04 4.66 8.16
C LEU A 23 1.99 4.13 9.24
N THR A 24 2.47 5.04 10.11
CA THR A 24 3.37 4.70 11.22
C THR A 24 2.62 4.05 12.37
N ALA A 25 1.53 4.68 12.83
CA ALA A 25 0.80 4.25 14.03
C ALA A 25 0.11 2.88 13.85
N LEU A 26 -0.35 2.57 12.63
CA LEU A 26 -1.08 1.34 12.31
C LEU A 26 -0.18 0.27 11.63
N GLU A 27 1.11 0.51 11.50
CA GLU A 27 2.02 -0.38 10.74
C GLU A 27 1.39 -0.79 9.39
N LEU A 28 1.03 0.18 8.56
CA LEU A 28 0.37 -0.09 7.29
C LEU A 28 1.36 -0.50 6.20
N ASP A 29 0.98 -1.48 5.39
CA ASP A 29 1.69 -1.81 4.14
C ASP A 29 1.35 -0.76 3.08
N MET A 30 2.25 0.18 2.84
CA MET A 30 1.99 1.35 2.00
C MET A 30 1.53 1.02 0.57
N PRO A 31 2.18 0.11 -0.20
CA PRO A 31 1.68 -0.25 -1.52
C PRO A 31 0.27 -0.86 -1.48
N LEU A 32 0.02 -1.75 -0.54
CA LEU A 32 -1.29 -2.37 -0.39
C LEU A 32 -2.33 -1.36 0.05
N TRP A 33 -2.00 -0.44 0.97
CA TRP A 33 -2.87 0.65 1.39
C TRP A 33 -3.40 1.45 0.21
N PHE A 34 -2.51 1.94 -0.67
CA PHE A 34 -2.94 2.75 -1.81
C PHE A 34 -3.77 1.97 -2.83
N ARG A 35 -3.47 0.68 -3.02
CA ARG A 35 -4.27 -0.19 -3.89
C ARG A 35 -5.66 -0.46 -3.29
N ARG A 36 -5.76 -0.67 -1.97
CA ARG A 36 -7.03 -0.83 -1.26
C ARG A 36 -7.83 0.48 -1.25
N LEU A 37 -7.18 1.61 -1.00
CA LEU A 37 -7.82 2.93 -1.05
C LEU A 37 -8.39 3.24 -2.45
N ALA A 38 -7.69 2.83 -3.51
CA ALA A 38 -8.17 2.97 -4.89
C ALA A 38 -9.52 2.25 -5.10
N ALA A 39 -9.68 1.07 -4.51
CA ALA A 39 -10.89 0.25 -4.64
C ALA A 39 -11.95 0.52 -3.55
N ALA A 40 -11.60 1.22 -2.47
CA ALA A 40 -12.48 1.41 -1.32
C ALA A 40 -13.74 2.22 -1.68
N PRO A 41 -14.92 1.84 -1.16
CA PRO A 41 -16.15 2.60 -1.30
C PRO A 41 -16.15 3.81 -0.35
N ILE A 42 -15.46 4.88 -0.71
CA ILE A 42 -15.21 6.04 0.15
C ILE A 42 -16.47 6.80 0.61
N ASP A 43 -17.61 6.51 0.03
CA ASP A 43 -18.91 7.06 0.46
C ASP A 43 -19.57 6.25 1.59
N ASP A 44 -19.05 5.05 1.89
CA ASP A 44 -19.40 4.23 3.03
C ASP A 44 -18.18 4.06 3.94
N ALA A 45 -18.12 4.84 5.02
CA ALA A 45 -16.98 4.85 5.93
C ALA A 45 -16.71 3.50 6.58
N GLY A 46 -17.74 2.70 6.84
CA GLY A 46 -17.61 1.37 7.44
C GLY A 46 -16.98 0.37 6.45
N ALA A 47 -17.51 0.33 5.25
CA ALA A 47 -16.99 -0.53 4.19
C ALA A 47 -15.58 -0.10 3.74
N ALA A 48 -15.31 1.21 3.69
CA ALA A 48 -13.97 1.72 3.40
C ALA A 48 -12.97 1.31 4.47
N LEU A 49 -13.32 1.45 5.76
CA LEU A 49 -12.48 1.03 6.87
C LEU A 49 -12.17 -0.47 6.79
N ALA A 50 -13.18 -1.32 6.60
CA ALA A 50 -13.00 -2.76 6.49
C ALA A 50 -12.05 -3.13 5.33
N ALA A 51 -12.19 -2.47 4.16
CA ALA A 51 -11.33 -2.70 3.01
C ALA A 51 -9.87 -2.31 3.28
N LEU A 52 -9.63 -1.26 4.07
CA LEU A 52 -8.30 -0.72 4.37
C LEU A 52 -7.59 -1.45 5.50
N THR A 53 -8.33 -2.02 6.44
CA THR A 53 -7.78 -2.82 7.55
C THR A 53 -6.95 -4.01 7.05
N ASP A 54 -7.26 -4.55 5.86
CA ASP A 54 -6.44 -5.58 5.21
C ASP A 54 -4.99 -5.13 4.94
N ALA A 55 -4.73 -3.84 4.81
CA ALA A 55 -3.36 -3.33 4.64
C ALA A 55 -2.59 -3.21 5.97
N CYS A 56 -3.23 -3.39 7.12
CA CYS A 56 -2.61 -3.34 8.43
C CYS A 56 -1.88 -4.66 8.74
N TYR A 57 -0.69 -4.58 9.35
CA TYR A 57 0.05 -5.78 9.79
C TYR A 57 -0.54 -6.40 11.05
N ALA A 58 -1.18 -5.62 11.90
CA ALA A 58 -1.80 -6.07 13.14
C ALA A 58 -3.23 -5.50 13.27
N PRO A 59 -4.19 -5.95 12.44
CA PRO A 59 -5.53 -5.39 12.42
C PRO A 59 -6.27 -5.53 13.76
N ASP A 60 -6.04 -6.63 14.48
CA ASP A 60 -6.67 -6.88 15.78
C ASP A 60 -6.07 -6.03 16.93
N ALA A 61 -4.95 -5.35 16.69
CA ALA A 61 -4.30 -4.47 17.67
C ALA A 61 -4.64 -2.98 17.46
N ILE A 62 -5.52 -2.66 16.53
CA ILE A 62 -5.95 -1.28 16.29
C ILE A 62 -6.80 -0.83 17.49
N ASP A 63 -6.30 0.15 18.23
CA ASP A 63 -7.06 0.71 19.35
C ASP A 63 -8.18 1.65 18.84
N PRO A 64 -9.24 1.89 19.69
CA PRO A 64 -10.36 2.74 19.28
C PRO A 64 -9.98 4.17 18.89
N THR A 65 -8.90 4.71 19.44
CA THR A 65 -8.42 6.07 19.12
C THR A 65 -7.81 6.09 17.73
N ALA A 66 -6.99 5.10 17.41
CA ALA A 66 -6.38 4.96 16.09
C ALA A 66 -7.46 4.68 15.02
N GLU A 67 -8.46 3.88 15.34
CA GLU A 67 -9.61 3.65 14.45
C GLU A 67 -10.40 4.94 14.21
N ALA A 68 -10.68 5.74 15.24
CA ALA A 68 -11.35 7.03 15.10
C ALA A 68 -10.56 7.98 14.19
N ARG A 69 -9.24 8.10 14.40
CA ARG A 69 -8.37 8.92 13.54
C ARG A 69 -8.40 8.45 12.08
N LEU A 70 -8.42 7.14 11.85
CA LEU A 70 -8.54 6.58 10.51
C LEU A 70 -9.89 6.94 9.87
N ARG A 71 -10.98 6.88 10.62
CA ARG A 71 -12.32 7.29 10.15
C ARG A 71 -12.37 8.78 9.79
N ASP A 72 -11.79 9.64 10.63
CA ASP A 72 -11.72 11.07 10.39
C ASP A 72 -10.90 11.39 9.13
N TRP A 73 -9.76 10.72 8.98
CA TRP A 73 -8.93 10.86 7.80
C TRP A 73 -9.67 10.40 6.53
N LEU A 74 -10.38 9.28 6.58
CA LEU A 74 -11.18 8.79 5.46
C LEU A 74 -12.30 9.75 5.07
N ALA A 75 -12.97 10.37 6.06
CA ALA A 75 -13.99 11.38 5.81
C ALA A 75 -13.41 12.60 5.08
N ALA A 76 -12.26 13.09 5.54
CA ALA A 76 -11.54 14.20 4.91
C ALA A 76 -11.07 13.83 3.49
N TYR A 77 -10.50 12.63 3.31
CA TYR A 77 -10.10 12.12 2.00
C TYR A 77 -11.30 12.02 1.04
N ALA A 78 -12.44 11.48 1.50
CA ALA A 78 -13.65 11.35 0.69
C ALA A 78 -14.20 12.73 0.27
N ALA A 79 -14.23 13.70 1.19
CA ALA A 79 -14.62 15.06 0.89
C ALA A 79 -13.72 15.68 -0.20
N ARG A 80 -12.40 15.52 -0.05
CA ARG A 80 -11.42 16.02 -1.03
C ARG A 80 -11.53 15.30 -2.38
N ALA A 81 -11.74 13.98 -2.37
CA ALA A 81 -11.87 13.19 -3.59
C ALA A 81 -13.10 13.56 -4.42
N ARG A 82 -14.23 13.95 -3.77
CA ARG A 82 -15.43 14.42 -4.47
C ARG A 82 -15.19 15.70 -5.27
N VAL A 83 -14.25 16.56 -4.86
CA VAL A 83 -13.88 17.78 -5.60
C VAL A 83 -13.26 17.44 -6.97
N GLU A 84 -12.67 16.24 -7.12
CA GLU A 84 -12.11 15.79 -8.40
C GLU A 84 -13.19 15.43 -9.44
N GLY A 85 -14.42 15.19 -9.02
CA GLY A 85 -15.54 14.85 -9.90
C GLY A 85 -15.41 13.48 -10.60
N LEU A 86 -14.53 12.61 -10.11
CA LEU A 86 -14.37 11.26 -10.66
C LEU A 86 -15.34 10.29 -9.96
N ASP A 87 -15.95 9.42 -10.73
CA ASP A 87 -16.66 8.27 -10.19
C ASP A 87 -15.67 7.24 -9.58
N ALA A 88 -16.19 6.20 -8.93
CA ALA A 88 -15.36 5.18 -8.28
C ALA A 88 -14.41 4.48 -9.28
N ALA A 89 -14.86 4.21 -10.49
CA ALA A 89 -14.06 3.55 -11.52
C ALA A 89 -12.92 4.47 -12.02
N GLY A 90 -13.22 5.73 -12.29
CA GLY A 90 -12.23 6.73 -12.71
C GLY A 90 -11.19 7.02 -11.62
N ARG A 91 -11.62 7.12 -10.34
CA ARG A 91 -10.71 7.26 -9.20
C ARG A 91 -9.79 6.05 -9.09
N ARG A 92 -10.35 4.83 -9.15
CA ARG A 92 -9.57 3.59 -9.12
C ARG A 92 -8.55 3.54 -10.25
N ALA A 93 -8.98 3.75 -11.49
CA ALA A 93 -8.09 3.70 -12.65
C ALA A 93 -6.92 4.68 -12.53
N ARG A 94 -7.21 5.92 -12.09
CA ARG A 94 -6.20 6.95 -11.87
C ARG A 94 -5.20 6.59 -10.77
N MET A 95 -5.68 6.05 -9.64
CA MET A 95 -4.82 5.64 -8.55
C MET A 95 -3.98 4.41 -8.92
N ASP A 96 -4.57 3.43 -9.58
CA ASP A 96 -3.88 2.21 -9.99
C ASP A 96 -2.77 2.48 -11.02
N ALA A 97 -2.92 3.52 -11.84
CA ALA A 97 -1.90 3.92 -12.81
C ALA A 97 -0.62 4.49 -12.18
N ILE A 98 -0.67 4.96 -10.93
CA ILE A 98 0.47 5.59 -10.24
C ILE A 98 0.92 4.85 -8.98
N ASN A 99 0.09 3.94 -8.44
CA ASN A 99 0.43 3.16 -7.27
C ASN A 99 0.75 1.72 -7.70
N PRO A 100 2.01 1.27 -7.56
CA PRO A 100 2.40 -0.06 -8.01
C PRO A 100 1.74 -1.15 -7.16
N CYS A 101 1.30 -2.22 -7.83
CA CYS A 101 0.86 -3.46 -7.20
C CYS A 101 2.07 -4.30 -6.73
N TYR A 102 3.15 -4.26 -7.51
CA TYR A 102 4.37 -5.01 -7.25
C TYR A 102 5.54 -4.08 -6.98
N VAL A 103 6.20 -4.31 -5.85
CA VAL A 103 7.44 -3.62 -5.45
C VAL A 103 8.45 -4.67 -5.00
N PRO A 104 9.77 -4.43 -5.13
CA PRO A 104 10.80 -5.36 -4.67
C PRO A 104 10.90 -5.33 -3.13
N ARG A 105 9.92 -5.94 -2.46
CA ARG A 105 9.88 -6.02 -0.99
C ARG A 105 11.09 -6.78 -0.49
N ASN A 106 11.66 -6.38 0.62
CA ASN A 106 12.86 -7.00 1.18
C ASN A 106 12.74 -8.52 1.33
N TRP A 107 11.59 -9.02 1.81
CA TRP A 107 11.38 -10.44 1.97
C TRP A 107 11.35 -11.19 0.62
N ILE A 108 10.82 -10.58 -0.45
CA ILE A 108 10.82 -11.16 -1.81
C ILE A 108 12.25 -11.21 -2.35
N VAL A 109 12.98 -10.10 -2.21
CA VAL A 109 14.39 -10.03 -2.64
C VAL A 109 15.23 -11.06 -1.90
N HIS A 110 15.00 -11.22 -0.59
CA HIS A 110 15.71 -12.22 0.22
C HIS A 110 15.44 -13.66 -0.25
N GLU A 111 14.18 -14.01 -0.54
CA GLU A 111 13.84 -15.31 -1.12
C GLU A 111 14.53 -15.56 -2.47
N VAL A 112 14.59 -14.54 -3.31
CA VAL A 112 15.27 -14.63 -4.63
C VAL A 112 16.77 -14.79 -4.47
N ILE A 113 17.41 -14.09 -3.51
CA ILE A 113 18.83 -14.26 -3.20
C ILE A 113 19.08 -15.71 -2.76
N GLU A 114 18.33 -16.21 -1.78
CA GLU A 114 18.49 -17.59 -1.30
C GLU A 114 18.24 -18.65 -2.39
N ALA A 115 17.25 -18.43 -3.26
CA ALA A 115 17.00 -19.32 -4.39
C ALA A 115 18.20 -19.33 -5.35
N THR A 116 18.75 -18.17 -5.64
CA THR A 116 19.93 -18.03 -6.53
C THR A 116 21.17 -18.67 -5.94
N GLU A 117 21.40 -18.53 -4.62
CA GLU A 117 22.50 -19.19 -3.90
C GLU A 117 22.38 -20.72 -3.95
N ARG A 118 21.15 -21.25 -3.96
CA ARG A 118 20.89 -22.68 -4.16
C ARG A 118 20.98 -23.14 -5.62
N GLY A 119 21.32 -22.23 -6.55
CA GLY A 119 21.52 -22.54 -7.97
C GLY A 119 20.29 -22.29 -8.85
N ASP A 120 19.20 -21.75 -8.34
CA ASP A 120 18.03 -21.35 -9.15
C ASP A 120 18.31 -20.04 -9.88
N ARG A 121 18.78 -20.16 -11.11
CA ARG A 121 19.09 -19.01 -11.98
C ARG A 121 17.85 -18.35 -12.59
N ALA A 122 16.67 -18.95 -12.45
CA ALA A 122 15.42 -18.40 -12.99
C ALA A 122 14.73 -17.45 -12.00
N ALA A 123 15.02 -17.53 -10.71
CA ALA A 123 14.32 -16.76 -9.67
C ALA A 123 14.40 -15.23 -9.89
N LEU A 124 15.60 -14.70 -10.14
CA LEU A 124 15.78 -13.27 -10.37
C LEU A 124 15.12 -12.79 -11.69
N PRO A 125 15.35 -13.42 -12.86
CA PRO A 125 14.62 -13.07 -14.08
C PRO A 125 13.12 -13.09 -13.92
N ALA A 126 12.54 -14.08 -13.23
CA ALA A 126 11.11 -14.18 -12.99
C ALA A 126 10.57 -12.98 -12.17
N LEU A 127 11.28 -12.59 -11.11
CA LEU A 127 10.92 -11.39 -10.34
C LEU A 127 10.99 -10.13 -11.21
N LEU A 128 12.06 -9.96 -11.99
CA LEU A 128 12.22 -8.80 -12.85
C LEU A 128 11.12 -8.70 -13.91
N ASP A 129 10.65 -9.81 -14.46
CA ASP A 129 9.55 -9.83 -15.43
C ASP A 129 8.25 -9.32 -14.82
N VAL A 130 7.96 -9.65 -13.57
CA VAL A 130 6.82 -9.10 -12.83
C VAL A 130 6.99 -7.59 -12.62
N LEU A 131 8.18 -7.16 -12.19
CA LEU A 131 8.48 -5.76 -11.86
C LEU A 131 8.54 -4.84 -13.09
N ARG A 132 8.65 -5.37 -14.31
CA ARG A 132 8.55 -4.57 -15.55
C ARG A 132 7.14 -4.03 -15.81
N ARG A 133 6.11 -4.64 -15.20
CA ARG A 133 4.71 -4.20 -15.28
C ARG A 133 4.10 -4.03 -13.89
N PRO A 134 4.66 -3.12 -13.05
CA PRO A 134 4.38 -3.07 -11.63
C PRO A 134 2.96 -2.59 -11.31
N TYR A 135 2.31 -1.88 -12.23
CA TYR A 135 0.97 -1.32 -12.07
C TYR A 135 -0.15 -2.26 -12.53
N THR A 136 0.17 -3.27 -13.33
CA THR A 136 -0.79 -4.21 -13.89
C THR A 136 -0.95 -5.41 -12.97
N GLU A 137 -2.17 -5.74 -12.59
CA GLU A 137 -2.44 -6.95 -11.83
C GLU A 137 -2.06 -8.20 -12.64
N GLN A 138 -1.33 -9.10 -12.00
CA GLN A 138 -0.81 -10.35 -12.57
C GLN A 138 -1.25 -11.49 -11.66
N PRO A 139 -2.42 -12.13 -11.89
CA PRO A 139 -3.00 -13.11 -10.95
C PRO A 139 -2.07 -14.28 -10.61
N ALA A 140 -1.25 -14.73 -11.58
CA ALA A 140 -0.26 -15.78 -11.34
C ALA A 140 0.81 -15.39 -10.32
N HIS A 141 0.98 -14.10 -10.05
CA HIS A 141 1.99 -13.54 -9.16
C HIS A 141 1.38 -12.81 -7.94
N ALA A 142 0.12 -13.10 -7.60
CA ALA A 142 -0.61 -12.42 -6.51
C ALA A 142 0.16 -12.44 -5.17
N ARG A 143 0.93 -13.50 -4.90
CA ARG A 143 1.78 -13.59 -3.71
C ARG A 143 2.80 -12.44 -3.59
N LEU A 144 3.32 -11.96 -4.72
CA LEU A 144 4.31 -10.87 -4.72
C LEU A 144 3.70 -9.50 -4.40
N ALA A 145 2.37 -9.38 -4.47
CA ALA A 145 1.63 -8.19 -4.04
C ALA A 145 1.19 -8.26 -2.56
N ALA A 146 1.35 -9.41 -1.91
CA ALA A 146 0.89 -9.63 -0.54
C ALA A 146 1.74 -8.87 0.49
N LYS A 147 1.17 -8.69 1.69
CA LYS A 147 1.90 -8.17 2.86
C LYS A 147 3.14 -9.02 3.17
N ARG A 148 4.10 -8.42 3.88
CA ARG A 148 5.23 -9.16 4.45
C ARG A 148 4.69 -10.32 5.32
N PRO A 149 5.11 -11.58 5.07
CA PRO A 149 4.71 -12.70 5.89
C PRO A 149 5.32 -12.62 7.30
N ALA A 150 4.68 -13.26 8.28
CA ALA A 150 5.10 -13.20 9.68
C ALA A 150 6.56 -13.64 9.90
N TRP A 151 7.01 -14.69 9.20
CA TRP A 151 8.38 -15.19 9.30
C TRP A 151 9.45 -14.15 8.92
N ALA A 152 9.10 -13.16 8.08
CA ALA A 152 10.03 -12.13 7.62
C ALA A 152 10.07 -10.89 8.54
N ARG A 153 9.25 -10.84 9.60
CA ARG A 153 9.17 -9.68 10.49
C ARG A 153 10.50 -9.43 11.20
N ASP A 154 11.07 -10.47 11.78
CA ASP A 154 12.25 -10.36 12.62
C ASP A 154 13.52 -10.95 11.96
N ARG A 155 13.39 -11.35 10.69
CA ARG A 155 14.52 -11.93 9.96
C ARG A 155 15.48 -10.83 9.49
N PRO A 156 16.80 -10.95 9.80
CA PRO A 156 17.80 -10.02 9.26
C PRO A 156 17.73 -9.94 7.73
N GLY A 157 17.83 -8.72 7.19
CA GLY A 157 17.71 -8.48 5.75
C GLY A 157 16.27 -8.37 5.21
N CYS A 158 15.26 -8.84 5.97
CA CYS A 158 13.85 -8.71 5.58
C CYS A 158 13.14 -7.52 6.25
N ALA A 159 13.50 -7.20 7.50
CA ALA A 159 12.87 -6.12 8.27
C ALA A 159 13.45 -4.76 7.94
N MET A 160 14.75 -4.68 7.69
CA MET A 160 15.45 -3.46 7.29
C MET A 160 16.50 -3.79 6.23
N LEU A 161 16.57 -3.00 5.17
CA LEU A 161 17.78 -2.94 4.36
C LEU A 161 18.84 -2.23 5.22
N SER A 162 19.71 -2.97 5.86
CA SER A 162 20.92 -2.36 6.38
C SER A 162 21.81 -2.03 5.18
N CYS A 163 21.85 -0.78 4.80
CA CYS A 163 22.94 -0.25 3.98
C CYS A 163 24.18 -0.16 4.87
N SER A 164 24.70 -1.31 5.30
CA SER A 164 26.03 -1.40 5.89
C SER A 164 26.93 -2.01 4.82
N SER A 165 27.49 -1.17 4.00
CA SER A 165 28.76 -1.41 3.31
C SER A 165 29.86 -0.90 4.17
#